data_9c21da7d8432327cb5dec912b29094f6
#
_entry.id   9c21da7d8432327cb5dec912b29094f6
#
_cell.length_a   1.000
_cell.length_b   1.000
_cell.length_c   1.000
_cell.angle_alpha   90.00
_cell.angle_beta   90.00
_cell.angle_gamma   90.00
#
_symmetry.space_group_name_H-M   'P 1'
#
loop_
_entity.id
_entity.type
_entity.pdbx_description
1 polymer ?
#
loop_
_entity_poly.entity_id
_entity_poly.type
_entity_poly.pdbx_seq_one_letter_code
_entity_poly.pdbx_strand_id
1 'polypeptide(L)'
;MATSYLSPGVYVEEVDRGSKPIEAVGTNTVGFLGESSKGPVNEAVLITNWSQFVKTFGDFKECSQSFVHGVYGFFNNGGSRCFVVNVGAPADAAPAKAATAGKDDKDAAKAAAPAVGGGGRDGLFIGKDGGPGARTGLKCFEEIDEIALVAAPGQTSPAIQDAILSHCETRKDRFAILDSPETISGGVDKLPKPRDSKYGAYYFPWIQVYDPEQGNVFVPPSGHIAGVYSRVDSERGVHKAPANEIVRGALGLKYNVSKGEQDLLNPKGI
;
A
#
# COMPACT_ATOMS: atom_id res chain seq x y z
N MET A 1 -40.40 10.01 -16.97
CA MET A 1 -41.27 10.68 -18.00
C MET A 1 -41.92 9.56 -18.76
N ALA A 2 -43.23 9.54 -18.86
CA ALA A 2 -43.95 8.55 -19.66
C ALA A 2 -43.70 8.85 -21.14
N THR A 3 -43.18 7.88 -21.87
CA THR A 3 -42.99 7.95 -23.31
C THR A 3 -44.37 7.90 -23.98
N SER A 4 -44.73 8.96 -24.67
CA SER A 4 -46.01 9.02 -25.45
C SER A 4 -45.76 8.50 -26.86
N TYR A 5 -46.38 7.38 -27.21
CA TYR A 5 -46.31 6.81 -28.55
C TYR A 5 -47.38 7.39 -29.45
N LEU A 6 -46.97 7.88 -30.63
CA LEU A 6 -47.85 8.61 -31.58
C LEU A 6 -48.63 7.74 -32.57
N SER A 7 -48.35 6.45 -32.62
CA SER A 7 -49.03 5.52 -33.55
C SER A 7 -49.44 4.24 -32.84
N PRO A 8 -50.57 3.59 -33.19
CA PRO A 8 -50.94 2.31 -32.66
C PRO A 8 -49.95 1.26 -33.16
N GLY A 9 -49.33 0.54 -32.24
CA GLY A 9 -48.31 -0.51 -32.51
C GLY A 9 -48.03 -1.31 -31.28
N VAL A 10 -47.32 -2.43 -31.44
CA VAL A 10 -46.77 -3.19 -30.32
C VAL A 10 -45.38 -2.64 -30.02
N TYR A 11 -45.22 -1.99 -28.88
CA TYR A 11 -43.97 -1.47 -28.41
C TYR A 11 -43.43 -2.40 -27.31
N VAL A 12 -42.22 -2.87 -27.49
CA VAL A 12 -41.53 -3.67 -26.46
C VAL A 12 -40.65 -2.72 -25.67
N GLU A 13 -41.05 -2.44 -24.44
CA GLU A 13 -40.24 -1.70 -23.49
C GLU A 13 -39.46 -2.73 -22.63
N GLU A 14 -38.17 -2.76 -22.79
CA GLU A 14 -37.28 -3.61 -21.97
C GLU A 14 -37.08 -2.92 -20.61
N VAL A 15 -37.90 -3.29 -19.64
CA VAL A 15 -37.77 -2.81 -18.26
C VAL A 15 -36.87 -3.80 -17.53
N ASP A 16 -35.62 -3.43 -17.34
CA ASP A 16 -34.68 -4.18 -16.51
C ASP A 16 -35.12 -4.14 -15.04
N ARG A 17 -36.00 -5.09 -14.64
CA ARG A 17 -36.47 -5.29 -13.25
C ARG A 17 -35.59 -6.28 -12.48
N GLY A 18 -34.48 -6.69 -13.07
CA GLY A 18 -33.49 -7.49 -12.36
C GLY A 18 -32.89 -6.65 -11.23
N SER A 19 -32.91 -7.18 -9.99
CA SER A 19 -31.99 -6.70 -8.97
C SER A 19 -30.59 -6.94 -9.54
N LYS A 20 -29.94 -5.89 -10.06
CA LYS A 20 -28.50 -5.96 -10.31
C LYS A 20 -27.91 -6.33 -8.96
N PRO A 21 -27.24 -7.50 -8.83
CA PRO A 21 -26.50 -7.76 -7.61
C PRO A 21 -25.57 -6.55 -7.44
N ILE A 22 -25.66 -5.89 -6.31
CA ILE A 22 -24.67 -4.90 -5.93
C ILE A 22 -23.41 -5.77 -5.77
N GLU A 23 -22.57 -5.78 -6.80
CA GLU A 23 -21.24 -6.36 -6.67
C GLU A 23 -20.59 -5.63 -5.50
N ALA A 24 -20.37 -6.35 -4.41
CA ALA A 24 -19.72 -5.81 -3.25
C ALA A 24 -18.36 -5.31 -3.72
N VAL A 25 -18.14 -4.00 -3.68
CA VAL A 25 -16.83 -3.41 -3.91
C VAL A 25 -15.90 -4.08 -2.91
N GLY A 26 -14.89 -4.77 -3.39
CA GLY A 26 -13.96 -5.48 -2.51
C GLY A 26 -13.25 -4.49 -1.60
N THR A 27 -13.60 -4.47 -0.33
CA THR A 27 -13.04 -3.57 0.68
C THR A 27 -11.65 -4.02 1.15
N ASN A 28 -11.15 -5.12 0.63
CA ASN A 28 -9.94 -5.82 1.07
C ASN A 28 -8.75 -5.69 0.11
N THR A 29 -8.86 -4.87 -0.94
CA THR A 29 -7.76 -4.63 -1.88
C THR A 29 -6.84 -3.52 -1.37
N VAL A 30 -5.55 -3.80 -1.30
CA VAL A 30 -4.53 -2.88 -0.79
C VAL A 30 -3.67 -2.33 -1.92
N GLY A 31 -3.38 -1.03 -1.89
CA GLY A 31 -2.35 -0.41 -2.71
C GLY A 31 -1.05 -0.26 -1.91
N PHE A 32 0.01 -0.94 -2.34
CA PHE A 32 1.34 -0.83 -1.73
C PHE A 32 2.28 0.01 -2.58
N LEU A 33 2.95 0.96 -1.93
CA LEU A 33 4.07 1.72 -2.49
C LEU A 33 5.37 1.21 -1.87
N GLY A 34 6.36 0.90 -2.70
CA GLY A 34 7.63 0.44 -2.18
C GLY A 34 8.75 0.46 -3.21
N GLU A 35 9.92 0.03 -2.79
CA GLU A 35 11.14 0.09 -3.58
C GLU A 35 11.63 -1.32 -3.91
N SER A 36 11.89 -1.54 -5.19
CA SER A 36 12.53 -2.74 -5.69
C SER A 36 13.47 -2.42 -6.85
N SER A 37 14.59 -3.14 -6.92
CA SER A 37 15.50 -3.09 -8.06
C SER A 37 14.99 -3.86 -9.27
N LYS A 38 13.89 -4.62 -9.11
CA LYS A 38 13.28 -5.46 -10.14
C LYS A 38 11.82 -5.07 -10.37
N GLY A 39 11.34 -5.36 -11.57
CA GLY A 39 9.94 -5.13 -11.94
C GLY A 39 9.69 -3.75 -12.54
N PRO A 40 8.46 -3.52 -13.03
CA PRO A 40 8.10 -2.26 -13.64
C PRO A 40 8.08 -1.14 -12.59
N VAL A 41 8.56 0.05 -12.99
CA VAL A 41 8.61 1.25 -12.15
C VAL A 41 7.46 2.17 -12.54
N ASN A 42 6.77 2.70 -11.52
CA ASN A 42 5.60 3.58 -11.68
C ASN A 42 4.45 2.94 -12.49
N GLU A 43 4.30 1.65 -12.36
CA GLU A 43 3.17 0.90 -12.92
C GLU A 43 2.48 0.14 -11.78
N ALA A 44 1.17 0.25 -11.70
CA ALA A 44 0.39 -0.46 -10.70
C ALA A 44 0.11 -1.90 -11.16
N VAL A 45 0.77 -2.86 -10.55
CA VAL A 45 0.65 -4.27 -10.90
C VAL A 45 -0.23 -4.99 -9.90
N LEU A 46 -1.25 -5.70 -10.39
CA LEU A 46 -2.10 -6.54 -9.55
C LEU A 46 -1.34 -7.81 -9.14
N ILE A 47 -1.27 -8.05 -7.85
CA ILE A 47 -0.64 -9.20 -7.23
C ILE A 47 -1.68 -9.95 -6.38
N THR A 48 -1.82 -11.24 -6.60
CA THR A 48 -2.81 -12.09 -5.92
C THR A 48 -2.20 -13.12 -4.98
N ASN A 49 -0.89 -13.28 -5.00
CA ASN A 49 -0.17 -14.19 -4.10
C ASN A 49 1.31 -13.82 -4.00
N TRP A 50 1.96 -14.32 -2.96
CA TRP A 50 3.38 -14.09 -2.69
C TRP A 50 4.32 -14.54 -3.83
N SER A 51 4.05 -15.71 -4.43
CA SER A 51 4.90 -16.22 -5.51
C SER A 51 4.88 -15.32 -6.75
N GLN A 52 3.74 -14.72 -7.06
CA GLN A 52 3.62 -13.73 -8.13
C GLN A 52 4.40 -12.46 -7.80
N PHE A 53 4.35 -12.00 -6.54
CA PHE A 53 5.14 -10.85 -6.09
C PHE A 53 6.64 -11.11 -6.31
N VAL A 54 7.17 -12.22 -5.82
CA VAL A 54 8.59 -12.57 -5.96
C VAL A 54 9.00 -12.67 -7.43
N LYS A 55 8.17 -13.26 -8.28
CA LYS A 55 8.45 -13.36 -9.71
C LYS A 55 8.56 -11.98 -10.37
N THR A 56 7.70 -11.02 -9.97
CA THR A 56 7.58 -9.70 -10.60
C THR A 56 8.58 -8.70 -10.03
N PHE A 57 8.64 -8.59 -8.71
CA PHE A 57 9.42 -7.55 -8.01
C PHE A 57 10.66 -8.08 -7.30
N GLY A 58 10.83 -9.40 -7.22
CA GLY A 58 11.91 -10.01 -6.48
C GLY A 58 11.57 -10.33 -5.04
N ASP A 59 12.55 -10.82 -4.31
CA ASP A 59 12.44 -11.22 -2.92
C ASP A 59 13.16 -10.25 -1.96
N PHE A 60 13.64 -10.76 -0.83
CA PHE A 60 14.30 -9.99 0.21
C PHE A 60 15.62 -9.32 -0.23
N LYS A 61 16.18 -9.69 -1.38
CA LYS A 61 17.44 -9.11 -1.90
C LYS A 61 17.19 -7.92 -2.82
N GLU A 62 16.13 -7.99 -3.60
CA GLU A 62 15.81 -6.99 -4.61
C GLU A 62 14.96 -5.84 -4.07
N CYS A 63 14.17 -6.12 -3.02
CA CYS A 63 13.26 -5.16 -2.42
C CYS A 63 13.85 -4.50 -1.17
N SER A 64 13.37 -3.30 -0.83
CA SER A 64 13.64 -2.74 0.50
C SER A 64 13.01 -3.62 1.59
N GLN A 65 13.70 -3.79 2.73
CA GLN A 65 13.28 -4.68 3.82
C GLN A 65 11.84 -4.38 4.28
N SER A 66 11.52 -3.13 4.52
CA SER A 66 10.17 -2.74 4.95
C SER A 66 9.09 -3.11 3.93
N PHE A 67 9.38 -2.94 2.65
CA PHE A 67 8.43 -3.22 1.59
C PHE A 67 8.17 -4.72 1.42
N VAL A 68 9.23 -5.53 1.30
CA VAL A 68 9.09 -6.97 1.10
C VAL A 68 8.39 -7.65 2.27
N HIS A 69 8.77 -7.29 3.52
CA HIS A 69 8.09 -7.79 4.71
C HIS A 69 6.65 -7.27 4.83
N GLY A 70 6.38 -6.04 4.37
CA GLY A 70 5.03 -5.50 4.33
C GLY A 70 4.11 -6.33 3.44
N VAL A 71 4.53 -6.64 2.22
CA VAL A 71 3.74 -7.46 1.28
C VAL A 71 3.66 -8.93 1.74
N TYR A 72 4.77 -9.49 2.23
CA TYR A 72 4.75 -10.84 2.82
C TYR A 72 3.78 -10.93 4.00
N GLY A 73 3.86 -9.96 4.91
CA GLY A 73 2.98 -9.87 6.07
C GLY A 73 1.51 -9.72 5.70
N PHE A 74 1.22 -8.97 4.64
CA PHE A 74 -0.13 -8.84 4.09
C PHE A 74 -0.72 -10.20 3.70
N PHE A 75 -0.04 -10.97 2.86
CA PHE A 75 -0.52 -12.29 2.46
C PHE A 75 -0.60 -13.27 3.63
N ASN A 76 0.38 -13.25 4.55
CA ASN A 76 0.40 -14.11 5.73
C ASN A 76 -0.77 -13.82 6.71
N ASN A 77 -1.26 -12.58 6.74
CA ASN A 77 -2.37 -12.17 7.60
C ASN A 77 -3.75 -12.26 6.95
N GLY A 78 -3.86 -12.82 5.76
CA GLY A 78 -5.13 -13.10 5.09
C GLY A 78 -5.48 -12.14 3.97
N GLY A 79 -4.54 -11.30 3.55
CA GLY A 79 -4.67 -10.52 2.33
C GLY A 79 -4.75 -11.43 1.10
N SER A 80 -5.62 -11.11 0.16
CA SER A 80 -5.87 -11.93 -1.02
C SER A 80 -5.42 -11.28 -2.33
N ARG A 81 -5.45 -9.96 -2.40
CA ARG A 81 -5.06 -9.19 -3.59
C ARG A 81 -4.58 -7.81 -3.24
N CYS A 82 -3.55 -7.35 -3.92
CA CYS A 82 -3.04 -6.00 -3.77
C CYS A 82 -2.52 -5.45 -5.10
N PHE A 83 -2.53 -4.14 -5.23
CA PHE A 83 -1.81 -3.44 -6.28
C PHE A 83 -0.48 -2.95 -5.73
N VAL A 84 0.58 -3.20 -6.46
CA VAL A 84 1.94 -2.82 -6.08
C VAL A 84 2.48 -1.81 -7.07
N VAL A 85 2.97 -0.69 -6.57
CA VAL A 85 3.71 0.31 -7.34
C VAL A 85 5.15 0.36 -6.83
N ASN A 86 6.07 -0.01 -7.70
CA ASN A 86 7.50 0.15 -7.45
C ASN A 86 7.92 1.58 -7.83
N VAL A 87 8.48 2.33 -6.88
CA VAL A 87 8.95 3.70 -7.10
C VAL A 87 10.43 3.79 -7.52
N GLY A 88 11.09 2.65 -7.66
CA GLY A 88 12.50 2.54 -8.06
C GLY A 88 13.34 1.71 -7.08
N ALA A 89 14.63 1.60 -7.38
CA ALA A 89 15.54 0.81 -6.57
C ALA A 89 15.76 1.40 -5.17
N PRO A 90 15.91 0.53 -4.12
CA PRO A 90 16.27 0.96 -2.77
C PRO A 90 17.59 1.74 -2.75
N ALA A 91 17.73 2.70 -1.82
CA ALA A 91 18.95 3.49 -1.68
C ALA A 91 20.18 2.65 -1.33
N ASP A 92 19.93 1.56 -0.59
CA ASP A 92 20.99 0.66 -0.09
C ASP A 92 21.31 -0.49 -1.05
N ALA A 93 20.64 -0.56 -2.20
CA ALA A 93 20.97 -1.52 -3.23
C ALA A 93 22.34 -1.15 -3.84
N ALA A 94 23.37 -1.95 -3.57
CA ALA A 94 24.65 -1.82 -4.26
C ALA A 94 24.39 -1.85 -5.78
N PRO A 95 25.09 -1.00 -6.60
CA PRO A 95 24.83 -0.96 -8.02
C PRO A 95 25.04 -2.37 -8.59
N ALA A 96 23.96 -2.96 -9.10
CA ALA A 96 24.02 -4.23 -9.79
C ALA A 96 25.08 -4.08 -10.90
N LYS A 97 26.15 -4.91 -10.84
CA LYS A 97 27.16 -4.99 -11.89
C LYS A 97 26.42 -5.18 -13.20
N ALA A 98 26.52 -4.19 -14.07
CA ALA A 98 26.03 -4.29 -15.44
C ALA A 98 26.58 -5.58 -16.05
N ALA A 99 25.72 -6.54 -16.29
CA ALA A 99 26.06 -7.71 -17.08
C ALA A 99 26.41 -7.19 -18.46
N THR A 100 27.66 -7.37 -18.87
CA THR A 100 28.11 -7.11 -20.23
C THR A 100 27.36 -8.02 -21.18
N ALA A 101 26.27 -7.51 -21.75
CA ALA A 101 25.57 -8.13 -22.86
C ALA A 101 26.33 -7.81 -24.12
N GLY A 102 26.69 -8.89 -24.84
CA GLY A 102 27.29 -8.83 -26.15
C GLY A 102 26.44 -8.02 -27.15
N LYS A 103 27.14 -7.42 -28.11
CA LYS A 103 26.60 -6.69 -29.23
C LYS A 103 25.57 -7.51 -30.00
N ASP A 104 24.53 -6.82 -30.37
CA ASP A 104 23.62 -6.93 -31.51
C ASP A 104 22.17 -7.03 -31.02
N ASP A 105 21.54 -5.83 -30.96
CA ASP A 105 20.21 -5.56 -31.51
C ASP A 105 19.86 -4.10 -31.24
N LYS A 106 19.79 -3.33 -32.31
CA LYS A 106 19.21 -2.00 -32.34
C LYS A 106 17.69 -2.21 -32.37
N ASP A 107 17.01 -1.93 -31.30
CA ASP A 107 15.62 -1.48 -31.17
C ASP A 107 14.99 -1.88 -29.82
N ALA A 108 15.59 -1.42 -28.71
CA ALA A 108 14.93 -1.41 -27.40
C ALA A 108 15.50 -0.27 -26.53
N ALA A 109 15.51 0.92 -27.06
CA ALA A 109 15.87 2.11 -26.33
C ALA A 109 14.59 2.84 -25.89
N LYS A 110 13.98 2.41 -24.79
CA LYS A 110 13.14 3.31 -23.97
C LYS A 110 12.73 2.70 -22.64
N ALA A 111 13.65 2.62 -21.72
CA ALA A 111 13.36 2.62 -20.28
C ALA A 111 14.66 2.92 -19.50
N ALA A 112 15.30 4.04 -19.80
CA ALA A 112 16.21 4.65 -18.84
C ALA A 112 15.32 5.43 -17.85
N ALA A 113 15.36 5.05 -16.57
CA ALA A 113 14.72 5.82 -15.54
C ALA A 113 15.14 7.29 -15.64
N PRO A 114 14.21 8.27 -15.62
CA PRO A 114 14.59 9.66 -15.68
C PRO A 114 15.42 10.00 -14.46
N ALA A 115 16.58 10.59 -14.68
CA ALA A 115 17.42 11.14 -13.62
C ALA A 115 16.56 12.09 -12.76
N VAL A 116 16.52 11.81 -11.46
CA VAL A 116 15.72 12.55 -10.48
C VAL A 116 16.22 13.99 -10.43
N GLY A 117 15.52 14.88 -11.10
CA GLY A 117 15.71 16.32 -10.93
C GLY A 117 14.98 16.79 -9.68
N GLY A 118 15.73 17.19 -8.63
CA GLY A 118 15.33 18.17 -7.64
C GLY A 118 14.20 17.87 -6.63
N GLY A 119 13.81 16.62 -6.45
CA GLY A 119 12.93 16.24 -5.34
C GLY A 119 13.51 14.98 -4.71
N GLY A 120 13.85 15.04 -3.40
CA GLY A 120 14.39 13.90 -2.68
C GLY A 120 13.51 12.63 -2.81
N ARG A 121 13.91 11.54 -2.19
CA ARG A 121 13.18 10.24 -2.24
C ARG A 121 11.67 10.37 -2.02
N ASP A 122 11.23 11.31 -1.19
CA ASP A 122 9.82 11.60 -0.95
C ASP A 122 9.06 11.88 -2.23
N GLY A 123 9.69 12.58 -3.18
CA GLY A 123 9.09 12.88 -4.49
C GLY A 123 8.80 11.65 -5.35
N LEU A 124 9.53 10.54 -5.15
CA LEU A 124 9.28 9.27 -5.85
C LEU A 124 7.99 8.61 -5.33
N PHE A 125 7.79 8.64 -4.01
CA PHE A 125 6.59 8.09 -3.38
C PHE A 125 5.34 8.95 -3.63
N ILE A 126 5.46 10.27 -3.48
CA ILE A 126 4.37 11.21 -3.74
C ILE A 126 3.94 11.17 -5.20
N GLY A 127 4.92 11.09 -6.09
CA GLY A 127 4.71 11.00 -7.52
C GLY A 127 4.19 12.29 -8.17
N LYS A 128 3.92 12.20 -9.46
CA LYS A 128 3.40 13.30 -10.28
C LYS A 128 2.18 12.82 -11.06
N ASP A 129 1.19 13.68 -11.21
CA ASP A 129 0.06 13.45 -12.10
C ASP A 129 0.40 14.00 -13.50
N GLY A 130 0.92 13.11 -14.35
CA GLY A 130 1.20 13.41 -15.76
C GLY A 130 0.03 13.14 -16.69
N GLY A 131 -1.16 12.82 -16.14
CA GLY A 131 -2.32 12.34 -16.89
C GLY A 131 -2.31 10.81 -17.08
N PRO A 132 -3.34 10.26 -17.74
CA PRO A 132 -3.52 8.82 -17.95
C PRO A 132 -2.26 8.17 -18.55
N GLY A 133 -1.76 7.10 -17.91
CA GLY A 133 -0.58 6.38 -18.35
C GLY A 133 0.78 7.08 -18.14
N ALA A 134 0.79 8.30 -17.53
CA ALA A 134 2.01 9.04 -17.20
C ALA A 134 2.10 9.42 -15.72
N ARG A 135 1.25 8.81 -14.89
CA ARG A 135 1.27 8.97 -13.44
C ARG A 135 2.43 8.22 -12.81
N THR A 136 2.96 8.75 -11.70
CA THR A 136 4.06 8.13 -10.97
C THR A 136 3.76 8.05 -9.48
N GLY A 137 4.43 7.13 -8.76
CA GLY A 137 4.28 6.97 -7.32
C GLY A 137 2.84 6.76 -6.88
N LEU A 138 2.42 7.46 -5.83
CA LEU A 138 1.06 7.40 -5.27
C LEU A 138 -0.04 7.72 -6.31
N LYS A 139 0.28 8.57 -7.30
CA LYS A 139 -0.68 8.97 -8.33
C LYS A 139 -1.09 7.85 -9.28
N CYS A 140 -0.30 6.77 -9.39
CA CYS A 140 -0.69 5.57 -10.13
C CYS A 140 -1.99 4.95 -9.60
N PHE A 141 -2.29 5.12 -8.31
CA PHE A 141 -3.51 4.57 -7.73
C PHE A 141 -4.79 5.34 -8.10
N GLU A 142 -4.67 6.52 -8.68
CA GLU A 142 -5.87 7.28 -9.09
C GLU A 142 -6.67 6.63 -10.20
N GLU A 143 -6.05 5.75 -10.98
CA GLU A 143 -6.68 5.00 -12.07
C GLU A 143 -7.38 3.71 -11.62
N ILE A 144 -7.28 3.35 -10.34
CA ILE A 144 -7.73 2.04 -9.85
C ILE A 144 -8.78 2.25 -8.76
N ASP A 145 -10.03 2.01 -9.05
CA ASP A 145 -11.13 2.21 -8.09
C ASP A 145 -11.27 1.08 -7.06
N GLU A 146 -10.65 -0.08 -7.32
CA GLU A 146 -10.75 -1.25 -6.44
C GLU A 146 -9.93 -1.15 -5.14
N ILE A 147 -9.02 -0.17 -5.04
CA ILE A 147 -8.15 0.00 -3.87
C ILE A 147 -8.96 0.61 -2.72
N ALA A 148 -9.05 -0.11 -1.61
CA ALA A 148 -9.70 0.35 -0.39
C ALA A 148 -8.71 0.77 0.71
N LEU A 149 -7.51 0.18 0.72
CA LEU A 149 -6.46 0.46 1.71
C LEU A 149 -5.19 0.93 0.99
N VAL A 150 -4.48 1.90 1.55
CA VAL A 150 -3.20 2.39 1.01
C VAL A 150 -2.13 2.34 2.09
N ALA A 151 -0.98 1.74 1.78
CA ALA A 151 0.17 1.68 2.67
C ALA A 151 1.49 1.87 1.91
N ALA A 152 2.43 2.54 2.56
CA ALA A 152 3.82 2.64 2.12
C ALA A 152 4.73 2.17 3.27
N PRO A 153 4.97 0.84 3.39
CA PRO A 153 5.65 0.28 4.55
C PRO A 153 7.02 0.91 4.81
N GLY A 154 7.22 1.39 6.04
CA GLY A 154 8.46 2.02 6.49
C GLY A 154 8.65 3.47 6.04
N GLN A 155 7.73 4.05 5.30
CA GLN A 155 7.80 5.47 4.93
C GLN A 155 7.22 6.35 6.03
N THR A 156 8.12 6.96 6.79
CA THR A 156 7.77 7.76 7.97
C THR A 156 7.96 9.27 7.75
N SER A 157 8.33 9.67 6.52
CA SER A 157 8.44 11.09 6.15
C SER A 157 7.08 11.77 6.27
N PRO A 158 7.00 12.92 6.97
CA PRO A 158 5.75 13.68 7.09
C PRO A 158 5.15 14.04 5.72
N ALA A 159 6.00 14.33 4.72
CA ALA A 159 5.55 14.68 3.38
C ALA A 159 4.84 13.53 2.67
N ILE A 160 5.37 12.29 2.80
CA ILE A 160 4.76 11.09 2.22
C ILE A 160 3.44 10.77 2.94
N GLN A 161 3.46 10.80 4.28
CA GLN A 161 2.26 10.51 5.09
C GLN A 161 1.13 11.51 4.82
N ASP A 162 1.46 12.80 4.70
CA ASP A 162 0.50 13.84 4.35
C ASP A 162 -0.06 13.66 2.93
N ALA A 163 0.79 13.26 1.97
CA ALA A 163 0.34 12.98 0.61
C ALA A 163 -0.61 11.78 0.56
N ILE A 164 -0.34 10.69 1.30
CA ILE A 164 -1.22 9.51 1.38
C ILE A 164 -2.56 9.88 2.03
N LEU A 165 -2.55 10.64 3.14
CA LEU A 165 -3.77 11.12 3.79
C LEU A 165 -4.59 12.02 2.85
N SER A 166 -3.94 12.96 2.16
CA SER A 166 -4.60 13.85 1.20
C SER A 166 -5.23 13.08 0.04
N HIS A 167 -4.55 12.03 -0.44
CA HIS A 167 -5.09 11.15 -1.46
C HIS A 167 -6.35 10.44 -0.97
N CYS A 168 -6.32 9.84 0.24
CA CYS A 168 -7.47 9.15 0.82
C CYS A 168 -8.64 10.11 1.11
N GLU A 169 -8.36 11.32 1.60
CA GLU A 169 -9.39 12.36 1.84
C GLU A 169 -10.06 12.86 0.57
N THR A 170 -9.29 12.97 -0.51
CA THR A 170 -9.82 13.41 -1.81
C THR A 170 -10.70 12.32 -2.42
N ARG A 171 -10.24 11.08 -2.39
CA ARG A 171 -10.96 9.93 -2.94
C ARG A 171 -12.16 9.53 -2.10
N LYS A 172 -12.07 9.56 -0.78
CA LYS A 172 -13.11 9.18 0.21
C LYS A 172 -13.54 7.72 0.18
N ASP A 173 -12.94 6.92 -0.66
CA ASP A 173 -13.17 5.48 -0.84
C ASP A 173 -12.02 4.63 -0.29
N ARG A 174 -10.99 5.29 0.30
CA ARG A 174 -9.74 4.66 0.73
C ARG A 174 -9.37 5.05 2.15
N PHE A 175 -8.61 4.16 2.78
CA PHE A 175 -8.09 4.34 4.13
C PHE A 175 -6.58 4.13 4.17
N ALA A 176 -5.86 5.05 4.79
CA ALA A 176 -4.40 5.02 4.92
C ALA A 176 -3.97 4.21 6.14
N ILE A 177 -2.97 3.36 5.98
CA ILE A 177 -2.29 2.66 7.08
C ILE A 177 -0.87 3.18 7.14
N LEU A 178 -0.56 3.93 8.21
CA LEU A 178 0.69 4.67 8.36
C LEU A 178 1.55 4.09 9.48
N ASP A 179 2.86 4.13 9.29
CA ASP A 179 3.86 3.64 10.23
C ASP A 179 4.51 4.76 11.01
N SER A 180 4.78 4.48 12.29
CA SER A 180 5.64 5.31 13.12
C SER A 180 7.12 5.15 12.75
N PRO A 181 8.00 6.09 13.14
CA PRO A 181 9.43 5.84 13.10
C PRO A 181 9.81 4.60 13.89
N GLU A 182 10.84 3.91 13.41
CA GLU A 182 11.37 2.71 14.07
C GLU A 182 11.88 3.00 15.48
N THR A 183 12.58 4.14 15.64
CA THR A 183 13.15 4.58 16.91
C THR A 183 12.50 5.88 17.36
N ILE A 184 12.20 5.93 18.66
CA ILE A 184 11.72 7.15 19.31
C ILE A 184 12.81 7.72 20.20
N SER A 185 13.03 9.03 20.10
CA SER A 185 13.95 9.75 20.97
C SER A 185 13.17 10.52 22.01
N GLY A 186 13.37 10.22 23.28
CA GLY A 186 12.85 11.01 24.40
C GLY A 186 11.45 10.65 24.89
N GLY A 187 10.97 9.43 24.66
CA GLY A 187 9.70 8.93 25.19
C GLY A 187 8.55 8.94 24.19
N VAL A 188 7.50 8.19 24.51
CA VAL A 188 6.31 7.99 23.65
C VAL A 188 5.49 9.28 23.46
N ASP A 189 5.58 10.20 24.39
CA ASP A 189 4.93 11.52 24.32
C ASP A 189 5.46 12.39 23.18
N LYS A 190 6.71 12.16 22.75
CA LYS A 190 7.40 12.87 21.65
C LYS A 190 7.32 12.16 20.32
N LEU A 191 6.55 11.05 20.23
CA LEU A 191 6.36 10.36 18.98
C LEU A 191 5.76 11.34 17.94
N PRO A 192 6.44 11.56 16.78
CA PRO A 192 5.89 12.39 15.74
C PRO A 192 4.60 11.77 15.22
N LYS A 193 3.58 12.60 15.10
CA LYS A 193 2.26 12.19 14.64
C LYS A 193 1.95 12.90 13.31
N PRO A 194 1.38 12.21 12.32
CA PRO A 194 0.82 12.87 11.15
C PRO A 194 -0.37 13.76 11.54
N ARG A 195 -0.84 14.59 10.62
CA ARG A 195 -2.04 15.40 10.85
C ARG A 195 -3.25 14.53 11.13
N ASP A 196 -4.21 15.07 11.87
CA ASP A 196 -5.45 14.36 12.17
C ASP A 196 -6.30 14.17 10.90
N SER A 197 -6.74 12.93 10.68
CA SER A 197 -7.61 12.55 9.58
C SER A 197 -8.46 11.36 9.96
N LYS A 198 -9.71 11.36 9.50
CA LYS A 198 -10.59 10.19 9.62
C LYS A 198 -10.35 9.13 8.54
N TYR A 199 -9.44 9.39 7.62
CA TYR A 199 -9.13 8.50 6.50
C TYR A 199 -7.78 7.78 6.67
N GLY A 200 -7.27 7.69 7.89
CA GLY A 200 -6.04 6.96 8.16
C GLY A 200 -5.90 6.53 9.61
N ALA A 201 -5.12 5.50 9.82
CA ALA A 201 -4.68 5.03 11.13
C ALA A 201 -3.14 4.99 11.19
N TYR A 202 -2.61 5.33 12.35
CA TYR A 202 -1.17 5.40 12.59
C TYR A 202 -0.77 4.38 13.63
N TYR A 203 0.21 3.53 13.28
CA TYR A 203 0.59 2.38 14.06
C TYR A 203 1.98 2.50 14.68
N PHE A 204 2.07 2.13 15.95
CA PHE A 204 3.26 2.04 16.78
C PHE A 204 3.07 0.89 17.80
N PRO A 205 4.13 0.16 18.16
CA PRO A 205 5.51 0.17 17.67
C PRO A 205 5.72 -0.75 16.47
N TRP A 206 6.97 -0.81 15.96
CA TRP A 206 7.40 -1.81 14.99
C TRP A 206 7.34 -3.21 15.58
N ILE A 207 7.06 -4.19 14.73
CA ILE A 207 6.95 -5.61 15.09
C ILE A 207 8.23 -6.35 14.77
N GLN A 208 8.56 -7.37 15.55
CA GLN A 208 9.64 -8.29 15.29
C GLN A 208 9.12 -9.46 14.45
N VAL A 209 9.81 -9.76 13.36
CA VAL A 209 9.49 -10.89 12.46
C VAL A 209 10.76 -11.67 12.15
N TYR A 210 10.59 -12.88 11.65
CA TYR A 210 11.70 -13.68 11.14
C TYR A 210 11.98 -13.35 9.67
N ASP A 211 13.21 -12.98 9.37
CA ASP A 211 13.74 -12.82 8.03
C ASP A 211 14.59 -14.03 7.66
N PRO A 212 14.43 -14.65 6.48
CA PRO A 212 15.20 -15.82 6.09
C PRO A 212 16.71 -15.59 5.98
N GLU A 213 17.17 -14.35 5.74
CA GLU A 213 18.59 -14.02 5.54
C GLU A 213 19.23 -13.40 6.78
N GLN A 214 18.48 -12.56 7.52
CA GLN A 214 18.99 -11.77 8.64
C GLN A 214 18.57 -12.30 10.02
N GLY A 215 17.66 -13.29 10.07
CA GLY A 215 17.07 -13.77 11.32
C GLY A 215 15.98 -12.86 11.85
N ASN A 216 15.97 -12.55 13.15
CA ASN A 216 14.93 -11.70 13.73
C ASN A 216 15.21 -10.23 13.43
N VAL A 217 14.30 -9.58 12.70
CA VAL A 217 14.37 -8.17 12.30
C VAL A 217 13.14 -7.41 12.79
N PHE A 218 13.27 -6.09 12.92
CA PHE A 218 12.13 -5.21 13.18
C PHE A 218 11.63 -4.61 11.87
N VAL A 219 10.32 -4.68 11.67
CA VAL A 219 9.65 -4.18 10.46
C VAL A 219 8.44 -3.32 10.80
N PRO A 220 8.06 -2.40 9.91
CA PRO A 220 6.88 -1.57 10.11
C PRO A 220 5.60 -2.43 10.08
N PRO A 221 4.60 -2.14 10.93
CA PRO A 221 3.42 -2.97 11.05
C PRO A 221 2.41 -2.83 9.90
N SER A 222 2.45 -1.74 9.11
CA SER A 222 1.39 -1.38 8.16
C SER A 222 1.02 -2.51 7.19
N GLY A 223 1.99 -3.25 6.65
CA GLY A 223 1.71 -4.34 5.73
C GLY A 223 0.99 -5.51 6.41
N HIS A 224 1.43 -5.91 7.62
CA HIS A 224 0.77 -6.96 8.41
C HIS A 224 -0.63 -6.53 8.82
N ILE A 225 -0.78 -5.29 9.26
CA ILE A 225 -2.07 -4.70 9.65
C ILE A 225 -3.02 -4.62 8.45
N ALA A 226 -2.54 -4.24 7.27
CA ALA A 226 -3.34 -4.27 6.05
C ALA A 226 -3.91 -5.67 5.77
N GLY A 227 -3.13 -6.73 6.02
CA GLY A 227 -3.60 -8.12 5.96
C GLY A 227 -4.66 -8.44 7.01
N VAL A 228 -4.50 -7.94 8.24
CA VAL A 228 -5.52 -8.07 9.30
C VAL A 228 -6.81 -7.38 8.92
N TYR A 229 -6.75 -6.14 8.39
CA TYR A 229 -7.93 -5.43 7.87
C TYR A 229 -8.64 -6.26 6.80
N SER A 230 -7.89 -6.71 5.78
CA SER A 230 -8.45 -7.52 4.70
C SER A 230 -9.12 -8.79 5.21
N ARG A 231 -8.51 -9.48 6.20
CA ARG A 231 -9.09 -10.68 6.82
C ARG A 231 -10.37 -10.36 7.57
N VAL A 232 -10.35 -9.34 8.42
CA VAL A 232 -11.52 -8.96 9.23
C VAL A 232 -12.69 -8.53 8.35
N ASP A 233 -12.41 -7.74 7.31
CA ASP A 233 -13.43 -7.29 6.36
C ASP A 233 -14.05 -8.48 5.60
N SER A 234 -13.24 -9.46 5.22
CA SER A 234 -13.72 -10.68 4.54
C SER A 234 -14.52 -11.60 5.45
N GLU A 235 -14.11 -11.76 6.72
CA GLU A 235 -14.73 -12.70 7.65
C GLU A 235 -15.93 -12.11 8.41
N ARG A 236 -15.89 -10.82 8.72
CA ARG A 236 -16.85 -10.14 9.61
C ARG A 236 -17.55 -8.95 8.97
N GLY A 237 -16.99 -8.39 7.90
CA GLY A 237 -17.44 -7.16 7.25
C GLY A 237 -16.80 -5.89 7.82
N VAL A 238 -16.84 -4.83 7.03
CA VAL A 238 -16.21 -3.52 7.32
C VAL A 238 -16.72 -2.81 8.60
N HIS A 239 -17.87 -3.23 9.10
CA HIS A 239 -18.43 -2.65 10.34
C HIS A 239 -17.69 -3.10 11.60
N LYS A 240 -16.91 -4.19 11.54
CA LYS A 240 -16.09 -4.66 12.67
C LYS A 240 -14.73 -3.97 12.64
N ALA A 241 -14.40 -3.25 13.72
CA ALA A 241 -13.04 -2.75 13.89
C ALA A 241 -12.03 -3.91 13.93
N PRO A 242 -10.85 -3.80 13.32
CA PRO A 242 -9.81 -4.83 13.33
C PRO A 242 -9.04 -4.87 14.67
N ALA A 243 -9.78 -4.84 15.77
CA ALA A 243 -9.25 -4.88 17.13
C ALA A 243 -9.31 -6.29 17.70
N ASN A 244 -8.38 -6.61 18.61
CA ASN A 244 -8.22 -7.92 19.24
C ASN A 244 -7.97 -9.05 18.23
N GLU A 245 -7.27 -8.75 17.14
CA GLU A 245 -6.88 -9.70 16.13
C GLU A 245 -5.40 -10.11 16.27
N ILE A 246 -5.12 -11.36 15.97
CA ILE A 246 -3.73 -11.86 15.98
C ILE A 246 -3.01 -11.38 14.72
N VAL A 247 -1.83 -10.77 14.90
CA VAL A 247 -0.90 -10.47 13.82
C VAL A 247 -0.01 -11.70 13.60
N ARG A 248 -0.30 -12.45 12.54
CA ARG A 248 0.45 -13.67 12.20
C ARG A 248 1.87 -13.31 11.77
N GLY A 249 2.85 -14.09 12.25
CA GLY A 249 4.27 -13.89 11.93
C GLY A 249 4.97 -12.89 12.84
N ALA A 250 4.25 -12.15 13.68
CA ALA A 250 4.86 -11.30 14.70
C ALA A 250 5.38 -12.15 15.87
N LEU A 251 6.67 -12.02 16.16
CA LEU A 251 7.38 -12.70 17.26
C LEU A 251 7.44 -11.84 18.52
N GLY A 252 7.39 -10.52 18.35
CA GLY A 252 7.50 -9.55 19.43
C GLY A 252 7.27 -8.12 18.95
N LEU A 253 7.46 -7.19 19.87
CA LEU A 253 7.38 -5.75 19.60
C LEU A 253 8.74 -5.13 19.88
N LYS A 254 9.09 -4.06 19.15
CA LYS A 254 10.33 -3.32 19.40
C LYS A 254 10.30 -2.62 20.77
N TYR A 255 9.13 -2.14 21.18
CA TYR A 255 8.90 -1.52 22.48
C TYR A 255 7.71 -2.17 23.16
N ASN A 256 7.88 -2.56 24.40
CA ASN A 256 6.77 -2.98 25.26
C ASN A 256 6.12 -1.74 25.86
N VAL A 257 4.98 -1.37 25.33
CA VAL A 257 4.24 -0.17 25.77
C VAL A 257 3.49 -0.48 27.05
N SER A 258 3.80 0.24 28.12
CA SER A 258 3.13 0.15 29.40
C SER A 258 1.73 0.78 29.37
N LYS A 259 0.88 0.44 30.35
CA LYS A 259 -0.47 1.05 30.45
C LYS A 259 -0.41 2.58 30.54
N GLY A 260 0.54 3.13 31.32
CA GLY A 260 0.70 4.58 31.42
C GLY A 260 1.12 5.24 30.12
N GLU A 261 1.91 4.55 29.29
CA GLU A 261 2.27 5.04 27.96
C GLU A 261 1.10 4.93 26.97
N GLN A 262 0.29 3.86 27.08
CA GLN A 262 -0.95 3.76 26.30
C GLN A 262 -1.93 4.90 26.63
N ASP A 263 -2.03 5.28 27.90
CA ASP A 263 -2.87 6.40 28.33
C ASP A 263 -2.41 7.75 27.75
N LEU A 264 -1.13 7.86 27.31
CA LEU A 264 -0.59 9.03 26.60
C LEU A 264 -0.79 8.94 25.07
N LEU A 265 -0.78 7.72 24.50
CA LEU A 265 -0.88 7.50 23.06
C LEU A 265 -2.34 7.50 22.58
N ASN A 266 -3.23 6.81 23.28
CA ASN A 266 -4.63 6.67 22.89
C ASN A 266 -5.37 8.01 22.65
N PRO A 267 -5.21 9.07 23.47
CA PRO A 267 -5.83 10.36 23.20
C PRO A 267 -5.28 11.03 21.93
N LYS A 268 -4.08 10.64 21.48
CA LYS A 268 -3.48 11.11 20.24
C LYS A 268 -3.93 10.32 19.02
N GLY A 269 -4.69 9.23 19.20
CA GLY A 269 -5.12 8.35 18.13
C GLY A 269 -4.00 7.43 17.60
N ILE A 270 -3.08 7.02 18.46
CA ILE A 270 -1.92 6.14 18.15
C ILE A 270 -2.14 4.79 18.85
#